data_c86ba64227424b5229cc2748eca38165
#
_entry.id   c86ba64227424b5229cc2748eca38165
#
_cell.length_a   1.000
_cell.length_b   1.000
_cell.length_c   1.000
_cell.angle_alpha   90.00
_cell.angle_beta   90.00
_cell.angle_gamma   90.00
#
_symmetry.space_group_name_H-M   'P 1'
#
loop_
_entity.id
_entity.type
_entity.pdbx_description
1 polymer ?
#
loop_
_entity_poly.entity_id
_entity_poly.type
_entity_poly.pdbx_seq_one_letter_code
_entity_poly.pdbx_strand_id
1 'polypeptide(L)'
;MRKKLLIRGPLLSRSGYGEQARFAFRALQSHQNLFDVYIINTLWGSTKNISEISSERLEIEWILQKTNQFMQSGGQFDASLQITVPNEFERLAPVNIGYTAGIETTKVAPEWIQKVNETMNRVIVVSNHSKAVFENTKYDAKNEQTGETVKGWGVTVPVSTVNYCVRGTEPPEPLDVEFSTSKNFLIMSQWAPRKNLENTIRWFVETYKDEEDVGLVVKTNTVADSIMDREFTTRRLNALLESIHLPDRKCKIYFLHGELTPNHLTWLYNHPSMQALINIAHGEGWGLPLFEAACNGLPLITVTWSGQMDFICRPNKKGKKVPRVIKVDYDIRDIQPHARVPAMLVEGSQWAYAKENSYKRAIKEAISKQAHYRMGAAALQKHILENFTSEKMYKQFADVVLEACGGSAPVDEDNVLEF
;
A
#
# COMPACT_ATOMS: atom_id res chain seq x y z
N MET A 1 32.01 10.19 -7.02
CA MET A 1 32.05 8.71 -7.18
C MET A 1 30.67 8.20 -6.84
N ARG A 2 30.07 7.31 -7.66
CA ARG A 2 28.75 6.72 -7.38
C ARG A 2 28.78 5.92 -6.08
N LYS A 3 27.71 6.00 -5.29
CA LYS A 3 27.56 5.22 -4.06
C LYS A 3 27.20 3.77 -4.39
N LYS A 4 27.95 2.81 -3.87
CA LYS A 4 27.62 1.37 -3.97
C LYS A 4 26.52 1.05 -2.97
N LEU A 5 25.28 0.90 -3.48
CA LEU A 5 24.08 0.76 -2.67
C LEU A 5 23.52 -0.66 -2.77
N LEU A 6 23.45 -1.36 -1.66
CA LEU A 6 22.81 -2.67 -1.56
C LEU A 6 21.31 -2.51 -1.28
N ILE A 7 20.45 -2.94 -2.19
CA ILE A 7 19.02 -3.11 -1.95
C ILE A 7 18.79 -4.53 -1.42
N ARG A 8 18.26 -4.66 -0.19
CA ARG A 8 17.79 -5.93 0.37
C ARG A 8 16.29 -5.90 0.51
N GLY A 9 15.58 -6.75 -0.22
CA GLY A 9 14.12 -6.77 -0.17
C GLY A 9 13.51 -7.77 -1.15
N PRO A 10 12.18 -7.95 -1.15
CA PRO A 10 11.49 -8.98 -1.93
C PRO A 10 11.17 -8.50 -3.36
N LEU A 11 12.19 -8.10 -4.14
CA LEU A 11 12.01 -7.50 -5.47
C LEU A 11 11.24 -8.40 -6.44
N LEU A 12 11.41 -9.71 -6.32
CA LEU A 12 10.74 -10.69 -7.18
C LEU A 12 9.37 -11.15 -6.65
N SER A 13 8.94 -10.69 -5.45
CA SER A 13 7.67 -11.09 -4.85
C SER A 13 6.47 -10.34 -5.44
N ARG A 14 5.35 -11.05 -5.62
CA ARG A 14 4.04 -10.47 -5.94
C ARG A 14 3.30 -10.04 -4.67
N SER A 15 3.84 -9.08 -3.97
CA SER A 15 3.27 -8.53 -2.73
C SER A 15 3.36 -7.01 -2.71
N GLY A 16 2.68 -6.36 -1.75
CA GLY A 16 2.83 -4.92 -1.53
C GLY A 16 4.28 -4.51 -1.23
N TYR A 17 5.02 -5.32 -0.47
CA TYR A 17 6.45 -5.11 -0.24
C TYR A 17 7.31 -5.39 -1.48
N GLY A 18 6.89 -6.32 -2.36
CA GLY A 18 7.52 -6.51 -3.66
C GLY A 18 7.37 -5.28 -4.55
N GLU A 19 6.19 -4.67 -4.58
CA GLU A 19 5.97 -3.40 -5.30
C GLU A 19 6.78 -2.26 -4.70
N GLN A 20 6.90 -2.19 -3.39
CA GLN A 20 7.73 -1.22 -2.70
C GLN A 20 9.21 -1.38 -3.06
N ALA A 21 9.69 -2.61 -3.12
CA ALA A 21 11.07 -2.91 -3.49
C ALA A 21 11.37 -2.55 -4.95
N ARG A 22 10.43 -2.85 -5.87
CA ARG A 22 10.56 -2.44 -7.28
C ARG A 22 10.45 -0.93 -7.48
N PHE A 23 9.61 -0.24 -6.70
CA PHE A 23 9.57 1.22 -6.71
C PHE A 23 10.94 1.81 -6.32
N ALA A 24 11.54 1.35 -5.22
CA ALA A 24 12.86 1.79 -4.79
C ALA A 24 13.94 1.47 -5.84
N PHE A 25 13.87 0.29 -6.44
CA PHE A 25 14.78 -0.12 -7.51
C PHE A 25 14.68 0.82 -8.71
N ARG A 26 13.48 1.08 -9.23
CA ARG A 26 13.24 1.99 -10.37
C ARG A 26 13.72 3.40 -10.07
N ALA A 27 13.44 3.90 -8.85
CA ALA A 27 13.89 5.23 -8.43
C ALA A 27 15.41 5.36 -8.41
N LEU A 28 16.12 4.35 -7.93
CA LEU A 28 17.60 4.37 -7.90
C LEU A 28 18.21 4.10 -9.27
N GLN A 29 17.60 3.25 -10.09
CA GLN A 29 18.03 3.01 -11.47
C GLN A 29 17.84 4.25 -12.37
N SER A 30 16.83 5.08 -12.13
CA SER A 30 16.69 6.36 -12.84
C SER A 30 17.77 7.39 -12.47
N HIS A 31 18.59 7.10 -11.41
CA HIS A 31 19.68 7.96 -10.93
C HIS A 31 21.03 7.23 -10.91
N GLN A 32 21.35 6.50 -11.98
CA GLN A 32 22.59 5.72 -12.11
C GLN A 32 23.87 6.54 -12.04
N ASN A 33 23.78 7.83 -12.28
CA ASN A 33 24.89 8.79 -12.08
C ASN A 33 25.26 8.95 -10.60
N LEU A 34 24.32 8.69 -9.67
CA LEU A 34 24.51 8.81 -8.21
C LEU A 34 24.78 7.47 -7.56
N PHE A 35 24.13 6.40 -8.03
CA PHE A 35 24.13 5.09 -7.39
C PHE A 35 24.63 3.99 -8.32
N ASP A 36 25.43 3.07 -7.76
CA ASP A 36 25.74 1.77 -8.34
C ASP A 36 24.99 0.72 -7.51
N VAL A 37 23.92 0.19 -8.10
CA VAL A 37 22.94 -0.66 -7.39
C VAL A 37 23.37 -2.11 -7.39
N TYR A 38 23.21 -2.74 -6.22
CA TYR A 38 23.38 -4.16 -5.92
C TYR A 38 22.11 -4.69 -5.26
N ILE A 39 21.79 -5.98 -5.38
CA ILE A 39 20.53 -6.54 -4.89
C ILE A 39 20.76 -7.84 -4.14
N ILE A 40 20.11 -7.98 -2.97
CA ILE A 40 19.82 -9.25 -2.32
C ILE A 40 18.32 -9.41 -2.28
N ASN A 41 17.78 -10.39 -3.05
CA ASN A 41 16.36 -10.68 -3.04
C ASN A 41 16.00 -11.56 -1.85
N THR A 42 14.99 -11.14 -1.07
CA THR A 42 14.44 -11.89 0.05
C THR A 42 13.11 -12.53 -0.32
N LEU A 43 12.72 -13.58 0.38
CA LEU A 43 11.37 -14.14 0.29
C LEU A 43 10.39 -13.26 1.08
N TRP A 44 9.13 -13.28 0.71
CA TRP A 44 8.07 -12.57 1.43
C TRP A 44 6.91 -13.51 1.74
N GLY A 45 6.93 -14.08 2.93
CA GLY A 45 5.93 -15.05 3.37
C GLY A 45 5.71 -16.18 2.36
N SER A 46 4.45 -16.50 2.10
CA SER A 46 4.04 -17.52 1.12
C SER A 46 3.69 -16.93 -0.26
N THR A 47 4.08 -15.67 -0.53
CA THR A 47 3.76 -15.04 -1.81
C THR A 47 4.61 -15.62 -2.95
N LYS A 48 4.00 -15.74 -4.14
CA LYS A 48 4.72 -16.18 -5.33
C LYS A 48 5.70 -15.11 -5.82
N ASN A 49 6.74 -15.56 -6.50
CA ASN A 49 7.57 -14.69 -7.31
C ASN A 49 6.85 -14.33 -8.61
N ILE A 50 7.27 -13.22 -9.22
CA ILE A 50 6.84 -12.81 -10.56
C ILE A 50 7.26 -13.91 -11.52
N SER A 51 6.31 -14.50 -12.24
CA SER A 51 6.55 -15.55 -13.24
C SER A 51 6.81 -14.95 -14.63
N GLU A 52 6.26 -13.79 -14.90
CA GLU A 52 6.38 -13.09 -16.18
C GLU A 52 7.83 -12.66 -16.43
N ILE A 53 8.35 -12.94 -17.63
CA ILE A 53 9.67 -12.49 -18.06
C ILE A 53 9.54 -11.10 -18.65
N SER A 54 9.83 -10.09 -17.83
CA SER A 54 9.90 -8.69 -18.21
C SER A 54 11.36 -8.20 -18.28
N SER A 55 11.58 -7.08 -18.96
CA SER A 55 12.90 -6.42 -18.96
C SER A 55 13.38 -6.07 -17.55
N GLU A 56 12.47 -5.61 -16.70
CA GLU A 56 12.79 -5.29 -15.29
C GLU A 56 13.22 -6.55 -14.51
N ARG A 57 12.52 -7.67 -14.69
CA ARG A 57 12.91 -8.92 -14.04
C ARG A 57 14.28 -9.40 -14.49
N LEU A 58 14.57 -9.35 -15.79
CA LEU A 58 15.88 -9.73 -16.33
C LEU A 58 16.99 -8.82 -15.81
N GLU A 59 16.73 -7.52 -15.65
CA GLU A 59 17.68 -6.56 -15.07
C GLU A 59 17.94 -6.89 -13.60
N ILE A 60 16.91 -7.16 -12.79
CA ILE A 60 17.05 -7.60 -11.40
C ILE A 60 17.89 -8.87 -11.31
N GLU A 61 17.62 -9.88 -12.14
CA GLU A 61 18.36 -11.15 -12.16
C GLU A 61 19.84 -10.93 -12.54
N TRP A 62 20.13 -10.05 -13.49
CA TRP A 62 21.50 -9.68 -13.86
C TRP A 62 22.22 -8.99 -12.69
N ILE A 63 21.56 -8.05 -12.01
CA ILE A 63 22.16 -7.35 -10.85
C ILE A 63 22.36 -8.32 -9.67
N LEU A 64 21.50 -9.31 -9.47
CA LEU A 64 21.72 -10.38 -8.47
C LEU A 64 23.03 -11.14 -8.76
N GLN A 65 23.31 -11.49 -10.00
CA GLN A 65 24.57 -12.15 -10.40
C GLN A 65 25.77 -11.20 -10.18
N LYS A 66 25.69 -9.96 -10.59
CA LYS A 66 26.69 -8.91 -10.32
C LYS A 66 26.97 -8.78 -8.82
N THR A 67 25.93 -8.80 -8.00
CA THR A 67 26.05 -8.69 -6.53
C THR A 67 26.84 -9.87 -5.96
N ASN A 68 26.50 -11.10 -6.38
CA ASN A 68 27.21 -12.30 -5.92
C ASN A 68 28.70 -12.25 -6.29
N GLN A 69 29.04 -11.86 -7.51
CA GLN A 69 30.44 -11.72 -7.94
C GLN A 69 31.16 -10.65 -7.14
N PHE A 70 30.53 -9.49 -6.90
CA PHE A 70 31.10 -8.41 -6.11
C PHE A 70 31.39 -8.83 -4.67
N MET A 71 30.46 -9.53 -4.01
CA MET A 71 30.64 -10.04 -2.65
C MET A 71 31.73 -11.11 -2.58
N GLN A 72 31.78 -12.03 -3.54
CA GLN A 72 32.83 -13.06 -3.60
C GLN A 72 34.24 -12.47 -3.80
N SER A 73 34.36 -11.32 -4.46
CA SER A 73 35.62 -10.59 -4.61
C SER A 73 36.01 -9.74 -3.39
N GLY A 74 35.28 -9.83 -2.29
CA GLY A 74 35.50 -9.03 -1.07
C GLY A 74 35.00 -7.59 -1.16
N GLY A 75 34.11 -7.31 -2.10
CA GLY A 75 33.50 -6.00 -2.30
C GLY A 75 32.68 -5.55 -1.08
N GLN A 76 32.73 -4.25 -0.78
CA GLN A 76 31.98 -3.64 0.32
C GLN A 76 31.03 -2.56 -0.20
N PHE A 77 29.85 -2.46 0.42
CA PHE A 77 28.82 -1.48 0.09
C PHE A 77 29.02 -0.20 0.94
N ASP A 78 28.75 0.96 0.33
CA ASP A 78 28.75 2.25 1.03
C ASP A 78 27.49 2.41 1.88
N ALA A 79 26.36 1.89 1.39
CA ALA A 79 25.08 1.95 2.08
C ALA A 79 24.20 0.71 1.79
N SER A 80 23.25 0.43 2.67
CA SER A 80 22.17 -0.53 2.44
C SER A 80 20.81 0.15 2.50
N LEU A 81 19.89 -0.29 1.62
CA LEU A 81 18.47 0.05 1.64
C LEU A 81 17.69 -1.25 1.85
N GLN A 82 17.00 -1.35 2.99
CA GLN A 82 16.33 -2.57 3.40
C GLN A 82 14.81 -2.40 3.35
N ILE A 83 14.16 -3.18 2.51
CA ILE A 83 12.71 -3.11 2.25
C ILE A 83 12.05 -4.31 2.92
N THR A 84 11.62 -4.14 4.15
CA THR A 84 10.99 -5.16 4.98
C THR A 84 10.30 -4.52 6.20
N VAL A 85 9.74 -5.34 7.09
CA VAL A 85 9.25 -4.90 8.41
C VAL A 85 10.41 -4.55 9.33
N PRO A 86 10.30 -3.52 10.18
CA PRO A 86 11.44 -2.98 10.93
C PRO A 86 12.14 -3.97 11.87
N ASN A 87 11.45 -4.98 12.39
CA ASN A 87 12.08 -6.01 13.24
C ASN A 87 13.10 -6.90 12.49
N GLU A 88 13.12 -6.85 11.15
CA GLU A 88 14.08 -7.57 10.30
C GLU A 88 15.25 -6.69 9.81
N PHE A 89 15.34 -5.44 10.23
CA PHE A 89 16.45 -4.55 9.86
C PHE A 89 17.77 -4.98 10.49
N GLU A 90 18.86 -4.85 9.74
CA GLU A 90 20.20 -5.30 10.12
C GLU A 90 21.26 -4.23 9.77
N ARG A 91 22.42 -4.31 10.39
CA ARG A 91 23.58 -3.52 9.97
C ARG A 91 24.32 -4.25 8.85
N LEU A 92 24.15 -3.81 7.61
CA LEU A 92 24.73 -4.43 6.41
C LEU A 92 25.80 -3.57 5.74
N ALA A 93 25.90 -2.29 6.10
CA ALA A 93 26.84 -1.34 5.55
C ALA A 93 27.13 -0.23 6.58
N PRO A 94 28.09 0.68 6.30
CA PRO A 94 28.32 1.84 7.17
C PRO A 94 27.10 2.74 7.32
N VAL A 95 26.28 2.89 6.25
CA VAL A 95 24.99 3.60 6.28
C VAL A 95 23.88 2.62 6.00
N ASN A 96 22.85 2.59 6.85
CA ASN A 96 21.71 1.68 6.71
C ASN A 96 20.41 2.47 6.69
N ILE A 97 19.59 2.24 5.67
CA ILE A 97 18.32 2.92 5.44
C ILE A 97 17.21 1.86 5.46
N GLY A 98 16.21 2.03 6.33
CA GLY A 98 15.02 1.19 6.35
C GLY A 98 13.94 1.79 5.47
N TYR A 99 13.22 0.98 4.68
CA TYR A 99 12.05 1.38 3.92
C TYR A 99 10.89 0.44 4.19
N THR A 100 9.84 0.93 4.86
CA THR A 100 8.73 0.11 5.33
C THR A 100 7.36 0.73 5.03
N ALA A 101 6.32 -0.12 4.90
CA ALA A 101 4.96 0.27 4.53
C ALA A 101 3.86 -0.23 5.47
N GLY A 102 4.17 -1.16 6.36
CA GLY A 102 3.20 -1.91 7.17
C GLY A 102 2.64 -1.16 8.39
N ILE A 103 2.38 0.15 8.28
CA ILE A 103 1.88 0.96 9.40
C ILE A 103 0.44 1.39 9.09
N GLU A 104 -0.49 0.65 9.66
CA GLU A 104 -1.94 0.77 9.41
C GLU A 104 -2.76 1.02 10.70
N THR A 105 -2.07 1.43 11.77
CA THR A 105 -2.62 1.63 13.12
C THR A 105 -2.13 2.93 13.73
N THR A 106 -2.48 3.20 14.99
CA THR A 106 -2.07 4.41 15.71
C THR A 106 -0.73 4.29 16.42
N LYS A 107 -0.12 3.08 16.47
CA LYS A 107 1.18 2.84 17.12
C LYS A 107 2.00 1.80 16.34
N VAL A 108 3.31 1.93 16.38
CA VAL A 108 4.24 0.88 15.97
C VAL A 108 4.69 0.05 17.19
N ALA A 109 5.12 -1.18 16.94
CA ALA A 109 5.61 -2.05 17.99
C ALA A 109 6.91 -1.51 18.63
N PRO A 110 7.13 -1.69 19.94
CA PRO A 110 8.37 -1.23 20.60
C PRO A 110 9.61 -1.90 20.00
N GLU A 111 9.54 -3.16 19.60
CA GLU A 111 10.61 -3.88 18.92
C GLU A 111 11.02 -3.20 17.60
N TRP A 112 10.07 -2.56 16.91
CA TRP A 112 10.36 -1.81 15.69
C TRP A 112 11.18 -0.55 15.99
N ILE A 113 10.81 0.18 17.04
CA ILE A 113 11.54 1.38 17.48
C ILE A 113 12.95 0.99 17.93
N GLN A 114 13.08 -0.06 18.72
CA GLN A 114 14.37 -0.56 19.19
C GLN A 114 15.27 -0.90 18.00
N LYS A 115 14.77 -1.73 17.09
CA LYS A 115 15.54 -2.20 15.94
C LYS A 115 15.97 -1.07 15.02
N VAL A 116 15.08 -0.12 14.79
CA VAL A 116 15.35 1.10 14.00
C VAL A 116 16.46 1.93 14.66
N ASN A 117 16.34 2.22 15.95
CA ASN A 117 17.33 3.03 16.67
C ASN A 117 18.72 2.37 16.73
N GLU A 118 18.76 1.02 16.82
CA GLU A 118 19.99 0.27 16.88
C GLU A 118 20.71 0.11 15.53
N THR A 119 19.94 0.01 14.44
CA THR A 119 20.50 -0.47 13.18
C THR A 119 20.45 0.53 12.03
N MET A 120 19.52 1.48 12.05
CA MET A 120 19.28 2.38 10.93
C MET A 120 19.85 3.78 11.14
N ASN A 121 20.24 4.44 10.06
CA ASN A 121 20.59 5.86 10.03
C ASN A 121 19.39 6.72 9.62
N ARG A 122 18.43 6.15 8.89
CA ARG A 122 17.19 6.79 8.44
C ARG A 122 16.13 5.74 8.17
N VAL A 123 14.86 6.10 8.36
CA VAL A 123 13.71 5.31 7.91
C VAL A 123 12.93 6.08 6.85
N ILE A 124 12.56 5.42 5.76
CA ILE A 124 11.64 5.91 4.75
C ILE A 124 10.31 5.18 4.95
N VAL A 125 9.21 5.90 4.87
CA VAL A 125 7.84 5.38 4.93
C VAL A 125 7.00 5.89 3.77
N VAL A 126 5.93 5.18 3.45
CA VAL A 126 5.14 5.42 2.23
C VAL A 126 4.08 6.52 2.38
N SER A 127 3.78 6.96 3.60
CA SER A 127 2.74 7.97 3.85
C SER A 127 3.05 8.86 5.05
N ASN A 128 2.45 10.04 5.07
CA ASN A 128 2.52 10.96 6.22
C ASN A 128 1.86 10.38 7.48
N HIS A 129 0.84 9.52 7.32
CA HIS A 129 0.29 8.74 8.42
C HIS A 129 1.36 7.86 9.06
N SER A 130 2.05 7.05 8.25
CA SER A 130 3.11 6.16 8.74
C SER A 130 4.23 6.94 9.45
N LYS A 131 4.64 8.09 8.89
CA LYS A 131 5.61 8.99 9.52
C LYS A 131 5.13 9.47 10.88
N ALA A 132 3.93 10.03 10.94
CA ALA A 132 3.36 10.56 12.18
C ALA A 132 3.23 9.48 13.26
N VAL A 133 2.84 8.27 12.87
CA VAL A 133 2.73 7.13 13.80
C VAL A 133 4.10 6.75 14.35
N PHE A 134 5.15 6.68 13.53
CA PHE A 134 6.51 6.41 13.99
C PHE A 134 7.01 7.47 14.97
N GLU A 135 6.87 8.75 14.61
CA GLU A 135 7.38 9.86 15.39
C GLU A 135 6.62 10.07 16.72
N ASN A 136 5.31 9.82 16.71
CA ASN A 136 4.45 10.02 17.86
C ASN A 136 4.34 8.81 18.81
N THR A 137 4.75 7.61 18.37
CA THR A 137 4.76 6.44 19.24
C THR A 137 5.83 6.58 20.29
N LYS A 138 5.40 6.55 21.55
CA LYS A 138 6.29 6.62 22.74
C LYS A 138 5.90 5.54 23.72
N TYR A 139 6.93 4.99 24.37
CA TYR A 139 6.82 3.98 25.42
C TYR A 139 7.60 4.41 26.66
N ASP A 140 7.22 3.92 27.81
CA ASP A 140 8.06 3.94 28.99
C ASP A 140 8.85 2.63 28.99
N ALA A 141 10.14 2.72 28.70
CA ALA A 141 11.04 1.58 28.56
C ALA A 141 11.89 1.42 29.83
N LYS A 142 12.06 0.19 30.32
CA LYS A 142 12.95 -0.11 31.41
C LYS A 142 14.30 -0.57 30.85
N ASN A 143 15.38 0.08 31.25
CA ASN A 143 16.74 -0.39 30.94
C ASN A 143 17.00 -1.62 31.77
N GLU A 144 17.22 -2.78 31.15
CA GLU A 144 17.41 -4.05 31.81
C GLU A 144 18.74 -4.10 32.61
N GLN A 145 19.73 -3.31 32.16
CA GLN A 145 21.08 -3.31 32.82
C GLN A 145 21.10 -2.39 34.04
N THR A 146 20.46 -1.20 33.96
CA THR A 146 20.50 -0.21 35.06
C THR A 146 19.26 -0.24 35.94
N GLY A 147 18.16 -0.86 35.46
CA GLY A 147 16.85 -0.84 36.12
C GLY A 147 16.09 0.49 36.01
N GLU A 148 16.69 1.49 35.39
CA GLU A 148 16.09 2.81 35.22
C GLU A 148 14.95 2.81 34.19
N THR A 149 13.90 3.58 34.45
CA THR A 149 12.80 3.78 33.51
C THR A 149 13.09 5.01 32.63
N VAL A 150 13.22 4.79 31.32
CA VAL A 150 13.31 5.85 30.30
C VAL A 150 11.90 6.18 29.85
N LYS A 151 11.37 7.34 30.30
CA LYS A 151 10.04 7.80 29.88
C LYS A 151 10.07 8.39 28.49
N GLY A 152 8.98 8.10 27.72
CA GLY A 152 8.78 8.67 26.40
C GLY A 152 9.79 8.19 25.36
N TRP A 153 10.36 7.00 25.54
CA TRP A 153 11.25 6.40 24.56
C TRP A 153 10.57 6.17 23.23
N GLY A 154 11.20 6.57 22.13
CA GLY A 154 10.66 6.49 20.78
C GLY A 154 11.75 6.49 19.72
N VAL A 155 11.40 6.64 18.47
CA VAL A 155 12.34 6.72 17.35
C VAL A 155 13.27 7.92 17.51
N THR A 156 14.56 7.71 17.28
CA THR A 156 15.62 8.74 17.38
C THR A 156 16.24 9.08 16.04
N VAL A 157 16.05 8.24 15.02
CA VAL A 157 16.55 8.48 13.67
C VAL A 157 15.53 9.27 12.82
N PRO A 158 15.97 10.03 11.81
CA PRO A 158 15.08 10.74 10.91
C PRO A 158 14.11 9.80 10.18
N VAL A 159 12.83 10.18 10.14
CA VAL A 159 11.79 9.49 9.38
C VAL A 159 11.35 10.37 8.20
N SER A 160 11.48 9.87 6.98
CA SER A 160 11.12 10.58 5.75
C SER A 160 9.92 9.91 5.07
N THR A 161 9.02 10.71 4.51
CA THR A 161 7.91 10.20 3.69
C THR A 161 8.26 10.30 2.23
N VAL A 162 8.13 9.19 1.48
CA VAL A 162 8.12 9.19 0.02
C VAL A 162 6.93 8.38 -0.45
N ASN A 163 6.03 9.02 -1.18
CA ASN A 163 4.81 8.40 -1.69
C ASN A 163 5.11 7.55 -2.93
N TYR A 164 4.19 6.64 -3.29
CA TYR A 164 4.28 5.94 -4.57
C TYR A 164 3.95 6.87 -5.74
N CYS A 165 4.52 6.58 -6.91
CA CYS A 165 4.15 7.24 -8.16
C CYS A 165 2.91 6.62 -8.79
N VAL A 166 2.33 7.32 -9.78
CA VAL A 166 1.25 6.83 -10.66
C VAL A 166 1.57 5.43 -11.17
N ARG A 167 0.57 4.56 -11.11
CA ARG A 167 0.65 3.17 -11.52
C ARG A 167 -0.74 2.62 -11.91
N GLY A 168 -0.78 1.43 -12.50
CA GLY A 168 -2.03 0.78 -12.88
C GLY A 168 -2.76 1.54 -13.99
N THR A 169 -2.01 2.15 -14.90
CA THR A 169 -2.50 2.93 -16.05
C THR A 169 -2.04 2.35 -17.38
N GLU A 170 -1.66 1.08 -17.39
CA GLU A 170 -1.31 0.32 -18.59
C GLU A 170 -2.51 0.26 -19.55
N PRO A 171 -2.31 0.07 -20.85
CA PRO A 171 -3.39 -0.11 -21.80
C PRO A 171 -4.33 -1.24 -21.35
N PRO A 172 -5.67 -1.02 -21.31
CA PRO A 172 -6.60 -2.03 -20.82
C PRO A 172 -6.69 -3.23 -21.77
N GLU A 173 -6.67 -4.43 -21.19
CA GLU A 173 -6.90 -5.70 -21.88
C GLU A 173 -8.12 -6.39 -21.26
N PRO A 174 -9.15 -6.76 -22.06
CA PRO A 174 -10.33 -7.40 -21.53
C PRO A 174 -10.07 -8.71 -20.80
N LEU A 175 -10.74 -8.90 -19.68
CA LEU A 175 -10.86 -10.21 -19.03
C LEU A 175 -11.94 -11.03 -19.72
N ASP A 176 -11.74 -12.33 -19.78
CA ASP A 176 -12.79 -13.29 -20.20
C ASP A 176 -13.78 -13.51 -19.04
N VAL A 177 -14.49 -12.44 -18.70
CA VAL A 177 -15.55 -12.44 -17.68
C VAL A 177 -16.72 -11.58 -18.16
N GLU A 178 -17.93 -12.07 -17.92
CA GLU A 178 -19.17 -11.35 -18.22
C GLU A 178 -19.89 -10.99 -16.93
N PHE A 179 -20.28 -9.72 -16.80
CA PHE A 179 -21.12 -9.24 -15.70
C PHE A 179 -22.54 -9.08 -16.19
N SER A 180 -23.46 -9.88 -15.68
CA SER A 180 -24.90 -9.81 -16.02
C SER A 180 -25.61 -8.59 -15.41
N THR A 181 -24.89 -7.76 -14.64
CA THR A 181 -25.40 -6.56 -13.97
C THR A 181 -24.73 -5.30 -14.56
N SER A 182 -25.50 -4.22 -14.71
CA SER A 182 -25.00 -2.95 -15.26
C SER A 182 -24.39 -2.01 -14.20
N LYS A 183 -24.59 -2.30 -12.89
CA LYS A 183 -24.12 -1.48 -11.77
C LYS A 183 -23.28 -2.33 -10.83
N ASN A 184 -21.98 -2.35 -11.06
CA ASN A 184 -21.06 -3.16 -10.28
C ASN A 184 -20.18 -2.32 -9.36
N PHE A 185 -19.87 -2.86 -8.19
CA PHE A 185 -18.86 -2.34 -7.29
C PHE A 185 -17.67 -3.30 -7.24
N LEU A 186 -16.48 -2.76 -7.02
CA LEU A 186 -15.25 -3.54 -6.98
C LEU A 186 -14.66 -3.56 -5.57
N ILE A 187 -14.31 -4.73 -5.08
CA ILE A 187 -13.42 -4.91 -3.92
C ILE A 187 -12.15 -5.61 -4.40
N MET A 188 -11.00 -5.11 -3.96
CA MET A 188 -9.71 -5.72 -4.27
C MET A 188 -8.83 -5.73 -3.04
N SER A 189 -8.66 -6.91 -2.43
CA SER A 189 -7.78 -7.08 -1.27
C SER A 189 -7.58 -8.56 -0.93
N GLN A 190 -6.51 -8.87 -0.21
CA GLN A 190 -6.36 -10.16 0.46
C GLN A 190 -7.40 -10.26 1.59
N TRP A 191 -7.93 -11.46 1.85
CA TRP A 191 -8.91 -11.70 2.90
C TRP A 191 -8.25 -11.82 4.28
N ALA A 192 -8.02 -10.70 4.91
CA ALA A 192 -7.43 -10.59 6.25
C ALA A 192 -8.31 -9.75 7.18
N PRO A 193 -8.22 -9.92 8.51
CA PRO A 193 -9.04 -9.17 9.48
C PRO A 193 -9.00 -7.65 9.26
N ARG A 194 -7.83 -7.08 9.01
CA ARG A 194 -7.64 -5.66 8.74
C ARG A 194 -8.44 -5.15 7.54
N LYS A 195 -8.66 -5.98 6.53
CA LYS A 195 -9.33 -5.59 5.28
C LYS A 195 -10.84 -5.49 5.39
N ASN A 196 -11.43 -5.99 6.47
CA ASN A 196 -12.85 -5.86 6.80
C ASN A 196 -13.81 -6.34 5.68
N LEU A 197 -13.38 -7.41 4.95
CA LEU A 197 -14.15 -7.92 3.81
C LEU A 197 -15.51 -8.46 4.21
N GLU A 198 -15.60 -9.11 5.36
CA GLU A 198 -16.84 -9.75 5.83
C GLU A 198 -17.96 -8.72 6.00
N ASN A 199 -17.69 -7.59 6.66
CA ASN A 199 -18.66 -6.51 6.78
C ASN A 199 -18.93 -5.85 5.43
N THR A 200 -17.91 -5.68 4.59
CA THR A 200 -18.07 -5.07 3.25
C THR A 200 -19.07 -5.87 2.41
N ILE A 201 -18.93 -7.21 2.39
CA ILE A 201 -19.82 -8.10 1.63
C ILE A 201 -21.19 -8.20 2.29
N ARG A 202 -21.26 -8.40 3.60
CA ARG A 202 -22.51 -8.51 4.35
C ARG A 202 -23.38 -7.29 4.16
N TRP A 203 -22.88 -6.10 4.46
CA TRP A 203 -23.64 -4.85 4.35
C TRP A 203 -24.02 -4.50 2.91
N PHE A 204 -23.21 -4.92 1.93
CA PHE A 204 -23.56 -4.81 0.52
C PHE A 204 -24.78 -5.67 0.18
N VAL A 205 -24.75 -6.95 0.53
CA VAL A 205 -25.84 -7.90 0.28
C VAL A 205 -27.14 -7.45 0.97
N GLU A 206 -27.06 -7.05 2.23
CA GLU A 206 -28.22 -6.52 2.98
C GLU A 206 -28.82 -5.27 2.33
N THR A 207 -27.98 -4.41 1.74
CA THR A 207 -28.41 -3.16 1.11
C THR A 207 -29.12 -3.39 -0.21
N TYR A 208 -28.65 -4.35 -1.01
CA TYR A 208 -29.07 -4.56 -2.39
C TYR A 208 -29.76 -5.92 -2.61
N LYS A 209 -30.24 -6.56 -1.54
CA LYS A 209 -30.86 -7.90 -1.61
C LYS A 209 -31.94 -8.03 -2.65
N ASP A 210 -32.72 -6.97 -2.89
CA ASP A 210 -33.87 -6.96 -3.82
C ASP A 210 -33.52 -6.40 -5.22
N GLU A 211 -32.27 -5.99 -5.48
CA GLU A 211 -31.83 -5.32 -6.71
C GLU A 211 -31.17 -6.32 -7.67
N GLU A 212 -31.83 -6.58 -8.81
CA GLU A 212 -31.38 -7.57 -9.80
C GLU A 212 -30.17 -7.06 -10.65
N ASP A 213 -30.10 -5.75 -10.86
CA ASP A 213 -29.10 -5.10 -11.73
C ASP A 213 -27.94 -4.48 -10.94
N VAL A 214 -27.66 -5.01 -9.75
CA VAL A 214 -26.53 -4.58 -8.90
C VAL A 214 -25.64 -5.75 -8.56
N GLY A 215 -24.34 -5.58 -8.75
CA GLY A 215 -23.33 -6.61 -8.49
C GLY A 215 -22.15 -6.13 -7.65
N LEU A 216 -21.51 -7.05 -6.98
CA LEU A 216 -20.25 -6.85 -6.27
C LEU A 216 -19.18 -7.78 -6.84
N VAL A 217 -18.15 -7.22 -7.43
CA VAL A 217 -16.98 -7.94 -7.91
C VAL A 217 -15.96 -8.01 -6.78
N VAL A 218 -15.71 -9.22 -6.28
CA VAL A 218 -14.81 -9.49 -5.16
C VAL A 218 -13.54 -10.14 -5.69
N LYS A 219 -12.51 -9.33 -5.93
CA LYS A 219 -11.17 -9.80 -6.28
C LYS A 219 -10.39 -10.02 -4.99
N THR A 220 -10.28 -11.27 -4.58
CA THR A 220 -9.64 -11.65 -3.31
C THR A 220 -8.98 -13.01 -3.37
N ASN A 221 -8.06 -13.23 -2.45
CA ASN A 221 -7.44 -14.51 -2.10
C ASN A 221 -7.22 -14.54 -0.59
N THR A 222 -7.01 -15.71 0.00
CA THR A 222 -6.69 -15.81 1.44
C THR A 222 -5.19 -15.80 1.67
N VAL A 223 -4.42 -16.60 0.95
CA VAL A 223 -2.95 -16.71 1.11
C VAL A 223 -2.22 -16.46 -0.20
N ALA A 224 -2.64 -17.14 -1.28
CA ALA A 224 -1.93 -17.15 -2.55
C ALA A 224 -2.90 -17.26 -3.75
N ASP A 225 -2.36 -17.41 -4.96
CA ASP A 225 -3.15 -17.56 -6.21
C ASP A 225 -3.29 -19.03 -6.65
N SER A 226 -3.12 -19.99 -5.74
CA SER A 226 -3.21 -21.42 -6.06
C SER A 226 -4.66 -21.89 -6.18
N ILE A 227 -4.86 -23.02 -6.87
CA ILE A 227 -6.17 -23.68 -6.97
C ILE A 227 -6.70 -24.04 -5.58
N MET A 228 -5.85 -24.51 -4.68
CA MET A 228 -6.23 -24.85 -3.30
C MET A 228 -6.71 -23.60 -2.54
N ASP A 229 -6.04 -22.47 -2.70
CA ASP A 229 -6.48 -21.21 -2.08
C ASP A 229 -7.81 -20.73 -2.68
N ARG A 230 -8.01 -20.91 -3.99
CA ARG A 230 -9.29 -20.60 -4.65
C ARG A 230 -10.44 -21.39 -4.04
N GLU A 231 -10.27 -22.70 -3.87
CA GLU A 231 -11.28 -23.56 -3.25
C GLU A 231 -11.55 -23.18 -1.79
N PHE A 232 -10.50 -22.90 -1.03
CA PHE A 232 -10.63 -22.46 0.35
C PHE A 232 -11.36 -21.11 0.44
N THR A 233 -10.96 -20.13 -0.38
CA THR A 233 -11.59 -18.81 -0.42
C THR A 233 -13.02 -18.86 -0.90
N THR A 234 -13.33 -19.76 -1.87
CA THR A 234 -14.72 -20.01 -2.32
C THR A 234 -15.59 -20.55 -1.18
N ARG A 235 -15.10 -21.54 -0.44
CA ARG A 235 -15.84 -22.09 0.73
C ARG A 235 -16.07 -21.01 1.78
N ARG A 236 -15.07 -20.17 2.05
CA ARG A 236 -15.19 -19.06 3.02
C ARG A 236 -16.23 -18.04 2.57
N LEU A 237 -16.25 -17.69 1.28
CA LEU A 237 -17.24 -16.76 0.72
C LEU A 237 -18.65 -17.34 0.80
N ASN A 238 -18.83 -18.61 0.45
CA ASN A 238 -20.14 -19.28 0.55
C ASN A 238 -20.63 -19.34 1.99
N ALA A 239 -19.79 -19.72 2.95
CA ALA A 239 -20.14 -19.73 4.37
C ALA A 239 -20.54 -18.32 4.88
N LEU A 240 -19.84 -17.26 4.42
CA LEU A 240 -20.23 -15.90 4.74
C LEU A 240 -21.62 -15.57 4.16
N LEU A 241 -21.88 -15.87 2.88
CA LEU A 241 -23.16 -15.60 2.22
C LEU A 241 -24.30 -16.36 2.88
N GLU A 242 -24.11 -17.62 3.25
CA GLU A 242 -25.08 -18.43 4.01
C GLU A 242 -25.37 -17.81 5.37
N SER A 243 -24.34 -17.29 6.08
CA SER A 243 -24.48 -16.64 7.39
C SER A 243 -25.29 -15.34 7.36
N ILE A 244 -25.54 -14.77 6.19
CA ILE A 244 -26.38 -13.57 6.03
C ILE A 244 -27.86 -13.90 6.06
N HIS A 245 -28.23 -15.18 5.85
CA HIS A 245 -29.61 -15.66 5.83
C HIS A 245 -30.54 -14.92 4.83
N LEU A 246 -30.03 -14.60 3.65
CA LEU A 246 -30.78 -14.00 2.54
C LEU A 246 -30.66 -14.87 1.26
N PRO A 247 -31.26 -16.08 1.25
CA PRO A 247 -31.13 -17.03 0.13
C PRO A 247 -31.74 -16.48 -1.17
N ASP A 248 -32.83 -15.71 -1.07
CA ASP A 248 -33.57 -15.16 -2.21
C ASP A 248 -33.04 -13.80 -2.70
N ARG A 249 -31.82 -13.41 -2.26
CA ARG A 249 -31.21 -12.15 -2.73
C ARG A 249 -31.07 -12.13 -4.25
N LYS A 250 -31.37 -10.98 -4.84
CA LYS A 250 -31.29 -10.78 -6.28
C LYS A 250 -29.94 -10.23 -6.74
N CYS A 251 -29.27 -9.41 -5.90
CA CYS A 251 -27.96 -8.85 -6.21
C CYS A 251 -26.92 -9.95 -6.45
N LYS A 252 -26.00 -9.70 -7.36
CA LYS A 252 -24.97 -10.65 -7.78
C LYS A 252 -23.68 -10.47 -7.02
N ILE A 253 -22.98 -11.56 -6.75
CA ILE A 253 -21.61 -11.58 -6.22
C ILE A 253 -20.75 -12.31 -7.24
N TYR A 254 -19.78 -11.60 -7.82
CA TYR A 254 -18.80 -12.13 -8.76
C TYR A 254 -17.50 -12.34 -8.02
N PHE A 255 -17.00 -13.56 -8.00
CA PHE A 255 -15.74 -13.89 -7.34
C PHE A 255 -14.62 -14.02 -8.37
N LEU A 256 -13.61 -13.17 -8.24
CA LEU A 256 -12.38 -13.24 -9.03
C LEU A 256 -11.22 -13.68 -8.14
N HIS A 257 -10.57 -14.77 -8.52
CA HIS A 257 -9.38 -15.30 -7.85
C HIS A 257 -8.25 -15.48 -8.86
N GLY A 258 -7.04 -15.50 -8.34
CA GLY A 258 -5.86 -15.72 -9.17
C GLY A 258 -5.22 -14.40 -9.61
N GLU A 259 -4.22 -14.54 -10.46
CA GLU A 259 -3.40 -13.45 -10.93
C GLU A 259 -4.12 -12.67 -12.04
N LEU A 260 -4.06 -11.35 -11.96
CA LEU A 260 -4.43 -10.45 -13.05
C LEU A 260 -3.20 -9.67 -13.49
N THR A 261 -3.04 -9.50 -14.78
CA THR A 261 -2.00 -8.63 -15.35
C THR A 261 -2.32 -7.16 -15.04
N PRO A 262 -1.35 -6.23 -15.08
CA PRO A 262 -1.62 -4.81 -14.96
C PRO A 262 -2.67 -4.31 -15.97
N ASN A 263 -2.63 -4.82 -17.22
CA ASN A 263 -3.60 -4.49 -18.27
C ASN A 263 -5.02 -4.96 -17.93
N HIS A 264 -5.18 -6.17 -17.38
CA HIS A 264 -6.46 -6.69 -16.86
C HIS A 264 -6.99 -5.86 -15.69
N LEU A 265 -6.12 -5.42 -14.78
CA LEU A 265 -6.50 -4.57 -13.66
C LEU A 265 -6.99 -3.21 -14.16
N THR A 266 -6.28 -2.61 -15.12
CA THR A 266 -6.69 -1.35 -15.77
C THR A 266 -8.04 -1.50 -16.45
N TRP A 267 -8.28 -2.61 -17.17
CA TRP A 267 -9.59 -2.90 -17.76
C TRP A 267 -10.68 -2.96 -16.70
N LEU A 268 -10.44 -3.64 -15.59
CA LEU A 268 -11.41 -3.80 -14.51
C LEU A 268 -11.76 -2.46 -13.87
N TYR A 269 -10.77 -1.58 -13.61
CA TYR A 269 -11.00 -0.22 -13.09
C TYR A 269 -11.79 0.67 -14.06
N ASN A 270 -11.61 0.47 -15.36
CA ASN A 270 -12.26 1.26 -16.41
C ASN A 270 -13.53 0.60 -16.98
N HIS A 271 -13.93 -0.57 -16.46
CA HIS A 271 -15.11 -1.26 -16.99
C HIS A 271 -16.38 -0.41 -16.85
N PRO A 272 -17.20 -0.25 -17.91
CA PRO A 272 -18.34 0.71 -17.92
C PRO A 272 -19.35 0.47 -16.79
N SER A 273 -19.55 -0.77 -16.37
CA SER A 273 -20.48 -1.10 -15.29
C SER A 273 -19.95 -0.77 -13.88
N MET A 274 -18.64 -0.51 -13.71
CA MET A 274 -18.07 -0.24 -12.39
C MET A 274 -18.50 1.14 -11.87
N GLN A 275 -19.15 1.16 -10.70
CA GLN A 275 -19.64 2.39 -10.06
C GLN A 275 -18.56 3.00 -9.15
N ALA A 276 -17.89 2.17 -8.36
CA ALA A 276 -16.84 2.57 -7.45
C ALA A 276 -16.00 1.37 -7.00
N LEU A 277 -14.76 1.65 -6.56
CA LEU A 277 -14.00 0.71 -5.74
C LEU A 277 -14.33 0.96 -4.26
N ILE A 278 -14.62 -0.12 -3.52
CA ILE A 278 -14.92 -0.10 -2.09
C ILE A 278 -13.70 -0.58 -1.31
N ASN A 279 -13.25 0.22 -0.36
CA ASN A 279 -12.26 -0.19 0.64
C ASN A 279 -12.60 0.46 1.98
N ILE A 280 -13.16 -0.32 2.88
CA ILE A 280 -13.41 0.07 4.28
C ILE A 280 -12.50 -0.69 5.24
N ALA A 281 -11.28 -0.96 4.80
CA ALA A 281 -10.24 -1.53 5.66
C ALA A 281 -10.06 -0.70 6.93
N HIS A 282 -9.67 -1.36 8.01
CA HIS A 282 -9.42 -0.70 9.28
C HIS A 282 -8.22 0.27 9.23
N GLY A 283 -7.33 0.11 8.26
CA GLY A 283 -6.20 0.99 7.98
C GLY A 283 -5.39 0.51 6.78
N GLU A 284 -4.73 1.43 6.12
CA GLU A 284 -3.83 1.18 4.99
C GLU A 284 -2.52 1.96 5.19
N GLY A 285 -1.38 1.34 4.95
CA GLY A 285 -0.11 2.07 4.89
C GLY A 285 -0.09 3.07 3.73
N TRP A 286 -0.65 2.67 2.58
CA TRP A 286 -0.92 3.50 1.40
C TRP A 286 -2.28 3.17 0.77
N GLY A 287 -2.53 1.88 0.46
CA GLY A 287 -3.73 1.42 -0.22
C GLY A 287 -3.53 1.37 -1.74
N LEU A 288 -2.62 0.51 -2.24
CA LEU A 288 -2.30 0.40 -3.67
C LEU A 288 -3.55 0.24 -4.57
N PRO A 289 -4.52 -0.65 -4.30
CA PRO A 289 -5.71 -0.76 -5.12
C PRO A 289 -6.59 0.51 -5.15
N LEU A 290 -6.66 1.24 -4.01
CA LEU A 290 -7.34 2.55 -3.97
C LEU A 290 -6.61 3.56 -4.86
N PHE A 291 -5.29 3.58 -4.80
CA PHE A 291 -4.47 4.50 -5.58
C PHE A 291 -4.58 4.20 -7.08
N GLU A 292 -4.49 2.94 -7.47
CA GLU A 292 -4.65 2.49 -8.87
C GLU A 292 -6.05 2.84 -9.41
N ALA A 293 -7.11 2.60 -8.63
CA ALA A 293 -8.47 2.98 -9.00
C ALA A 293 -8.61 4.50 -9.17
N ALA A 294 -7.97 5.30 -8.28
CA ALA A 294 -7.94 6.74 -8.40
C ALA A 294 -7.14 7.23 -9.62
N CYS A 295 -6.04 6.57 -9.97
CA CYS A 295 -5.29 6.83 -11.20
C CYS A 295 -6.14 6.59 -12.47
N ASN A 296 -7.13 5.71 -12.39
CA ASN A 296 -8.05 5.40 -13.47
C ASN A 296 -9.37 6.20 -13.42
N GLY A 297 -9.52 7.13 -12.48
CA GLY A 297 -10.73 7.95 -12.35
C GLY A 297 -11.97 7.18 -11.89
N LEU A 298 -11.79 6.00 -11.28
CA LEU A 298 -12.89 5.26 -10.65
C LEU A 298 -13.23 5.90 -9.30
N PRO A 299 -14.51 6.21 -9.00
CA PRO A 299 -14.92 6.69 -7.70
C PRO A 299 -14.51 5.74 -6.57
N LEU A 300 -14.14 6.29 -5.42
CA LEU A 300 -13.71 5.51 -4.25
C LEU A 300 -14.74 5.65 -3.13
N ILE A 301 -15.11 4.53 -2.50
CA ILE A 301 -15.88 4.48 -1.25
C ILE A 301 -14.93 4.03 -0.16
N THR A 302 -14.57 4.92 0.76
CA THR A 302 -13.56 4.60 1.77
C THR A 302 -13.70 5.44 3.03
N VAL A 303 -13.09 4.97 4.13
CA VAL A 303 -12.87 5.76 5.32
C VAL A 303 -11.78 6.82 5.06
N THR A 304 -11.93 8.01 5.67
CA THR A 304 -10.97 9.11 5.50
C THR A 304 -9.94 9.11 6.62
N TRP A 305 -9.19 7.99 6.73
CA TRP A 305 -8.17 7.79 7.75
C TRP A 305 -7.00 6.95 7.20
N SER A 306 -5.82 7.05 7.82
CA SER A 306 -4.58 6.36 7.50
C SER A 306 -3.90 6.79 6.18
N GLY A 307 -3.05 5.95 5.61
CA GLY A 307 -2.11 6.33 4.55
C GLY A 307 -2.74 6.83 3.25
N GLN A 308 -3.95 6.37 2.91
CA GLN A 308 -4.65 6.84 1.70
C GLN A 308 -4.97 8.34 1.73
N MET A 309 -4.94 8.99 2.90
CA MET A 309 -5.19 10.43 3.01
C MET A 309 -4.23 11.28 2.19
N ASP A 310 -3.03 10.79 1.92
CA ASP A 310 -2.02 11.52 1.16
C ASP A 310 -2.43 11.76 -0.29
N PHE A 311 -3.17 10.82 -0.91
CA PHE A 311 -3.57 10.95 -2.31
C PHE A 311 -5.08 11.20 -2.53
N ILE A 312 -5.98 10.79 -1.61
CA ILE A 312 -7.42 11.05 -1.79
C ILE A 312 -7.81 12.50 -1.54
N CYS A 313 -6.91 13.30 -0.98
CA CYS A 313 -7.13 14.71 -0.66
C CYS A 313 -6.52 15.61 -1.73
N ARG A 314 -7.29 16.63 -2.16
CA ARG A 314 -6.77 17.72 -2.98
C ARG A 314 -7.11 19.08 -2.34
N PRO A 315 -6.31 20.12 -2.62
CA PRO A 315 -6.64 21.48 -2.19
C PRO A 315 -7.99 21.93 -2.78
N ASN A 316 -8.82 22.57 -1.98
CA ASN A 316 -9.97 23.33 -2.45
C ASN A 316 -9.54 24.76 -2.84
N LYS A 317 -10.49 25.60 -3.29
CA LYS A 317 -10.22 27.01 -3.66
C LYS A 317 -9.60 27.86 -2.54
N LYS A 318 -9.69 27.40 -1.28
CA LYS A 318 -9.10 28.06 -0.11
C LYS A 318 -7.78 27.40 0.34
N GLY A 319 -7.20 26.51 -0.45
CA GLY A 319 -5.96 25.78 -0.12
C GLY A 319 -6.14 24.63 0.88
N LYS A 320 -7.32 24.44 1.47
CA LYS A 320 -7.57 23.36 2.42
C LYS A 320 -7.66 22.02 1.70
N LYS A 321 -6.86 21.03 2.12
CA LYS A 321 -6.94 19.65 1.63
C LYS A 321 -8.28 19.01 2.03
N VAL A 322 -9.05 18.55 1.05
CA VAL A 322 -10.34 17.89 1.25
C VAL A 322 -10.40 16.58 0.48
N PRO A 323 -10.90 15.49 1.10
CA PRO A 323 -11.07 14.21 0.42
C PRO A 323 -12.03 14.31 -0.76
N ARG A 324 -11.69 13.64 -1.87
CA ARG A 324 -12.50 13.56 -3.10
C ARG A 324 -13.00 12.14 -3.31
N VAL A 325 -13.68 11.61 -2.30
CA VAL A 325 -14.20 10.24 -2.25
C VAL A 325 -15.63 10.24 -1.69
N ILE A 326 -16.33 9.13 -1.85
CA ILE A 326 -17.58 8.86 -1.15
C ILE A 326 -17.20 8.38 0.25
N LYS A 327 -17.41 9.24 1.24
CA LYS A 327 -16.92 9.02 2.59
C LYS A 327 -17.76 8.01 3.34
N VAL A 328 -17.09 7.13 4.07
CA VAL A 328 -17.68 6.29 5.09
C VAL A 328 -17.21 6.78 6.44
N ASP A 329 -18.15 7.09 7.34
CA ASP A 329 -17.87 7.50 8.71
C ASP A 329 -17.29 6.31 9.49
N TYR A 330 -16.45 6.58 10.48
CA TYR A 330 -15.76 5.57 11.27
C TYR A 330 -15.53 6.03 12.71
N ASP A 331 -15.24 5.08 13.58
CA ASP A 331 -14.71 5.33 14.93
C ASP A 331 -13.30 4.73 15.04
N ILE A 332 -12.39 5.40 15.72
CA ILE A 332 -11.09 4.83 16.09
C ILE A 332 -11.28 4.05 17.40
N ARG A 333 -10.95 2.77 17.38
CA ARG A 333 -11.06 1.86 18.52
C ARG A 333 -9.90 0.87 18.54
N ASP A 334 -9.70 0.22 19.66
CA ASP A 334 -8.68 -0.81 19.85
C ASP A 334 -8.81 -1.95 18.85
N ILE A 335 -7.67 -2.49 18.44
CA ILE A 335 -7.61 -3.66 17.55
C ILE A 335 -8.25 -4.86 18.27
N GLN A 336 -9.10 -5.58 17.55
CA GLN A 336 -9.72 -6.82 18.07
C GLN A 336 -8.61 -7.80 18.53
N PRO A 337 -8.77 -8.48 19.67
CA PRO A 337 -7.76 -9.42 20.19
C PRO A 337 -7.29 -10.46 19.16
N HIS A 338 -8.21 -11.02 18.37
CA HIS A 338 -7.91 -12.04 17.36
C HIS A 338 -7.16 -11.51 16.12
N ALA A 339 -7.11 -10.19 15.94
CA ALA A 339 -6.37 -9.53 14.85
C ALA A 339 -4.99 -9.03 15.29
N ARG A 340 -4.66 -9.11 16.58
CA ARG A 340 -3.34 -8.73 17.09
C ARG A 340 -2.28 -9.71 16.61
N VAL A 341 -1.15 -9.16 16.19
CA VAL A 341 0.01 -9.94 15.73
C VAL A 341 1.20 -9.47 16.56
N PRO A 342 1.85 -10.36 17.34
CA PRO A 342 3.03 -10.01 18.13
C PRO A 342 4.07 -9.28 17.29
N ALA A 343 4.71 -8.26 17.87
CA ALA A 343 5.71 -7.41 17.22
C ALA A 343 5.26 -6.68 15.94
N MET A 344 3.96 -6.63 15.63
CA MET A 344 3.40 -5.89 14.50
C MET A 344 2.14 -5.09 14.87
N LEU A 345 1.07 -5.79 15.27
CA LEU A 345 -0.21 -5.20 15.67
C LEU A 345 -0.37 -5.34 17.19
N VAL A 346 0.24 -4.40 17.92
CA VAL A 346 0.43 -4.50 19.36
C VAL A 346 -0.79 -4.03 20.15
N GLU A 347 -0.86 -4.47 21.40
CA GLU A 347 -1.88 -4.02 22.33
C GLU A 347 -1.83 -2.49 22.57
N GLY A 348 -3.01 -1.88 22.72
CA GLY A 348 -3.15 -0.43 22.86
C GLY A 348 -2.96 0.35 21.55
N SER A 349 -2.72 -0.33 20.42
CA SER A 349 -2.88 0.30 19.12
C SER A 349 -4.32 0.23 18.64
N GLN A 350 -4.71 1.23 17.85
CA GLN A 350 -6.08 1.44 17.38
C GLN A 350 -6.11 1.54 15.86
N TRP A 351 -7.30 1.32 15.30
CA TRP A 351 -7.60 1.51 13.89
C TRP A 351 -9.06 1.93 13.65
N ALA A 352 -9.42 2.23 12.39
CA ALA A 352 -10.75 2.71 12.04
C ALA A 352 -11.75 1.56 11.92
N TYR A 353 -12.92 1.74 12.51
CA TYR A 353 -14.09 0.89 12.33
C TYR A 353 -15.15 1.63 11.54
N ALA A 354 -15.39 1.23 10.31
CA ALA A 354 -16.41 1.82 9.45
C ALA A 354 -17.81 1.66 10.08
N LYS A 355 -18.65 2.70 9.96
CA LYS A 355 -20.03 2.69 10.43
C LYS A 355 -20.95 2.11 9.35
N GLU A 356 -21.68 1.06 9.70
CA GLU A 356 -22.58 0.34 8.81
C GLU A 356 -23.55 1.26 8.07
N ASN A 357 -24.30 2.10 8.80
CA ASN A 357 -25.29 2.99 8.19
C ASN A 357 -24.64 4.00 7.21
N SER A 358 -23.43 4.46 7.51
CA SER A 358 -22.68 5.36 6.61
C SER A 358 -22.22 4.62 5.36
N TYR A 359 -21.75 3.37 5.49
CA TYR A 359 -21.40 2.53 4.36
C TYR A 359 -22.60 2.25 3.45
N LYS A 360 -23.73 1.80 4.03
CA LYS A 360 -24.98 1.51 3.29
C LYS A 360 -25.50 2.76 2.54
N ARG A 361 -25.37 3.93 3.17
CA ARG A 361 -25.68 5.21 2.50
C ARG A 361 -24.70 5.49 1.36
N ALA A 362 -23.40 5.33 1.57
CA ALA A 362 -22.37 5.63 0.59
C ALA A 362 -22.49 4.80 -0.69
N ILE A 363 -22.76 3.50 -0.59
CA ILE A 363 -22.97 2.65 -1.77
C ILE A 363 -24.26 3.04 -2.54
N LYS A 364 -25.35 3.40 -1.87
CA LYS A 364 -26.58 3.92 -2.52
C LYS A 364 -26.33 5.27 -3.23
N GLU A 365 -25.58 6.17 -2.59
CA GLU A 365 -25.21 7.45 -3.18
C GLU A 365 -24.31 7.31 -4.41
N ALA A 366 -23.43 6.31 -4.43
CA ALA A 366 -22.57 6.04 -5.59
C ALA A 366 -23.39 5.81 -6.87
N ILE A 367 -24.56 5.17 -6.77
CA ILE A 367 -25.48 4.98 -7.90
C ILE A 367 -26.33 6.23 -8.12
N SER A 368 -27.03 6.71 -7.07
CA SER A 368 -28.01 7.79 -7.21
C SER A 368 -27.40 9.15 -7.56
N LYS A 369 -26.12 9.37 -7.24
CA LYS A 369 -25.36 10.59 -7.52
C LYS A 369 -24.14 10.31 -8.42
N GLN A 370 -24.22 9.29 -9.30
CA GLN A 370 -23.11 8.79 -10.10
C GLN A 370 -22.34 9.91 -10.84
N ALA A 371 -23.05 10.80 -11.55
CA ALA A 371 -22.41 11.88 -12.30
C ALA A 371 -21.58 12.81 -11.41
N HIS A 372 -22.08 13.13 -10.22
CA HIS A 372 -21.35 13.95 -9.25
C HIS A 372 -20.04 13.29 -8.79
N TYR A 373 -20.10 12.00 -8.43
CA TYR A 373 -18.93 11.29 -7.97
C TYR A 373 -17.93 10.98 -9.08
N ARG A 374 -18.40 10.75 -10.32
CA ARG A 374 -17.53 10.63 -11.51
C ARG A 374 -16.75 11.92 -11.77
N MET A 375 -17.39 13.09 -11.68
CA MET A 375 -16.67 14.38 -11.79
C MET A 375 -15.64 14.56 -10.67
N GLY A 376 -15.99 14.17 -9.44
CA GLY A 376 -15.06 14.20 -8.31
C GLY A 376 -13.85 13.30 -8.52
N ALA A 377 -14.06 12.08 -9.00
CA ALA A 377 -13.02 11.10 -9.29
C ALA A 377 -12.11 11.55 -10.45
N ALA A 378 -12.67 12.10 -11.53
CA ALA A 378 -11.87 12.66 -12.63
C ALA A 378 -10.99 13.84 -12.16
N ALA A 379 -11.52 14.69 -11.27
CA ALA A 379 -10.74 15.78 -10.69
C ALA A 379 -9.62 15.27 -9.74
N LEU A 380 -9.86 14.16 -9.05
CA LEU A 380 -8.84 13.49 -8.23
C LEU A 380 -7.77 12.84 -9.11
N GLN A 381 -8.19 12.11 -10.16
CA GLN A 381 -7.29 11.52 -11.15
C GLN A 381 -6.33 12.55 -11.72
N LYS A 382 -6.86 13.68 -12.21
CA LYS A 382 -6.02 14.76 -12.74
C LYS A 382 -4.99 15.21 -11.72
N HIS A 383 -5.39 15.45 -10.47
CA HIS A 383 -4.48 15.85 -9.40
C HIS A 383 -3.38 14.81 -9.14
N ILE A 384 -3.72 13.53 -9.13
CA ILE A 384 -2.77 12.45 -8.93
C ILE A 384 -1.77 12.38 -10.09
N LEU A 385 -2.26 12.40 -11.34
CA LEU A 385 -1.40 12.33 -12.53
C LEU A 385 -0.41 13.50 -12.63
N GLU A 386 -0.77 14.68 -12.09
CA GLU A 386 0.09 15.87 -12.08
C GLU A 386 1.11 15.89 -10.92
N ASN A 387 0.77 15.29 -9.77
CA ASN A 387 1.56 15.47 -8.54
C ASN A 387 2.33 14.23 -8.08
N PHE A 388 1.92 13.03 -8.54
CA PHE A 388 2.57 11.76 -8.17
C PHE A 388 3.26 11.11 -9.38
N THR A 389 3.90 11.92 -10.24
CA THR A 389 4.63 11.39 -11.40
C THR A 389 5.83 10.56 -10.94
N SER A 390 6.23 9.59 -11.78
CA SER A 390 7.43 8.78 -11.50
C SER A 390 8.67 9.66 -11.36
N GLU A 391 8.83 10.66 -12.22
CA GLU A 391 9.93 11.61 -12.16
C GLU A 391 10.05 12.29 -10.78
N LYS A 392 8.94 12.89 -10.29
CA LYS A 392 8.92 13.55 -8.98
C LYS A 392 9.19 12.59 -7.82
N MET A 393 8.50 11.44 -7.81
CA MET A 393 8.61 10.50 -6.70
C MET A 393 9.96 9.78 -6.68
N TYR A 394 10.52 9.45 -7.85
CA TYR A 394 11.84 8.84 -7.96
C TYR A 394 12.94 9.82 -7.56
N LYS A 395 12.85 11.09 -8.00
CA LYS A 395 13.78 12.13 -7.57
C LYS A 395 13.75 12.31 -6.06
N GLN A 396 12.55 12.45 -5.46
CA GLN A 396 12.39 12.58 -4.01
C GLN A 396 12.99 11.39 -3.26
N PHE A 397 12.79 10.17 -3.77
CA PHE A 397 13.35 8.96 -3.16
C PHE A 397 14.87 8.95 -3.23
N ALA A 398 15.43 9.24 -4.41
CA ALA A 398 16.86 9.29 -4.62
C ALA A 398 17.54 10.37 -3.74
N ASP A 399 16.92 11.55 -3.63
CA ASP A 399 17.41 12.65 -2.79
C ASP A 399 17.47 12.23 -1.31
N VAL A 400 16.41 11.60 -0.79
CA VAL A 400 16.37 11.12 0.60
C VAL A 400 17.44 10.05 0.86
N VAL A 401 17.68 9.15 -0.09
CA VAL A 401 18.74 8.12 0.02
C VAL A 401 20.12 8.77 -0.05
N LEU A 402 20.31 9.73 -0.93
CA LEU A 402 21.59 10.45 -1.08
C LEU A 402 21.94 11.25 0.18
N GLU A 403 20.97 11.98 0.76
CA GLU A 403 21.14 12.69 2.03
C GLU A 403 21.57 11.75 3.15
N ALA A 404 20.93 10.56 3.27
CA ALA A 404 21.32 9.57 4.26
C ALA A 404 22.76 9.08 4.10
N CYS A 405 23.25 9.08 2.84
CA CYS A 405 24.65 8.75 2.51
C CYS A 405 25.62 9.94 2.67
N GLY A 406 25.21 11.06 3.26
CA GLY A 406 26.03 12.25 3.46
C GLY A 406 26.30 13.04 2.16
N GLY A 407 25.51 12.84 1.11
CA GLY A 407 25.51 13.64 -0.11
C GLY A 407 24.55 14.82 -0.01
N SER A 408 24.78 15.85 -0.80
CA SER A 408 23.82 16.94 -1.01
C SER A 408 23.02 16.67 -2.27
N ALA A 409 21.70 16.85 -2.22
CA ALA A 409 20.89 16.80 -3.43
C ALA A 409 21.40 17.86 -4.42
N PRO A 410 21.45 17.57 -5.73
CA PRO A 410 21.75 18.59 -6.73
C PRO A 410 20.76 19.75 -6.57
N VAL A 411 21.27 20.97 -6.52
CA VAL A 411 20.42 22.17 -6.54
C VAL A 411 19.71 22.19 -7.90
N ASP A 412 18.38 22.22 -7.90
CA ASP A 412 17.61 22.41 -9.14
C ASP A 412 17.99 23.79 -9.71
N GLU A 413 18.71 23.83 -10.80
CA GLU A 413 19.08 25.10 -11.51
C GLU A 413 17.80 25.82 -12.01
N ASP A 414 16.69 25.13 -12.17
CA ASP A 414 15.38 25.70 -12.56
C ASP A 414 14.74 26.59 -11.48
N ASN A 415 15.27 26.63 -10.26
CA ASN A 415 14.79 27.50 -9.16
C ASN A 415 15.66 28.77 -8.97
N VAL A 416 16.63 29.02 -9.80
CA VAL A 416 17.37 30.28 -9.81
C VAL A 416 16.54 31.30 -10.60
N LEU A 417 15.69 32.06 -9.91
CA LEU A 417 15.08 33.25 -10.47
C LEU A 417 16.19 34.32 -10.54
N GLU A 418 16.72 34.61 -11.73
CA GLU A 418 17.42 35.85 -11.98
C GLU A 418 16.42 37.02 -11.89
N PHE A 419 16.64 37.92 -10.94
CA PHE A 419 15.91 39.18 -10.81
C PHE A 419 16.61 40.30 -11.58
#